data_f393f2ae2da6a9a565494bacab6db0f2
#
_entry.id   f393f2ae2da6a9a565494bacab6db0f2
#
_cell.length_a   1.000
_cell.length_b   1.000
_cell.length_c   1.000
_cell.angle_alpha   90.00
_cell.angle_beta   90.00
_cell.angle_gamma   90.00
#
_symmetry.space_group_name_H-M   'P 1'
#
loop_
_entity.id
_entity.type
_entity.pdbx_description
1 polymer ?
#
loop_
_entity_poly.entity_id
_entity_poly.type
_entity_poly.pdbx_seq_one_letter_code
_entity_poly.pdbx_strand_id
1 'polypeptide(L)'
;MHDAYYGLVFSYGVDALQDEVGFDRAYRHATGCTIYLVEEHKYFLKEVRDADALAVNIHLISQTDKLFHLYAEMICAQNTVALCELIEMHVQQNPCPHGVPSPQHIAHALSSYQMKDQALSDLKHRSRKMSLR
;
A
#
# COMPACT_ATOMS: atom_id res chain seq x y z
N MET A 1 7.54 8.20 18.87
CA MET A 1 7.45 8.78 17.51
C MET A 1 6.01 9.24 17.29
N HIS A 2 5.85 10.41 16.72
CA HIS A 2 4.52 10.97 16.45
C HIS A 2 3.77 10.12 15.41
N ASP A 3 2.45 9.98 15.55
CA ASP A 3 1.63 9.17 14.65
C ASP A 3 1.68 9.65 13.19
N ALA A 4 1.81 10.96 12.95
CA ALA A 4 2.00 11.49 11.60
C ALA A 4 3.31 11.02 10.95
N TYR A 5 4.34 10.78 11.74
CA TYR A 5 5.61 10.25 11.24
C TYR A 5 5.48 8.78 10.81
N TYR A 6 4.70 7.95 11.52
CA TYR A 6 4.38 6.59 11.07
C TYR A 6 3.70 6.62 9.71
N GLY A 7 2.73 7.54 9.53
CA GLY A 7 2.07 7.71 8.25
C GLY A 7 3.04 8.07 7.13
N LEU A 8 4.00 8.95 7.40
CA LEU A 8 5.02 9.33 6.43
C LEU A 8 5.91 8.15 6.05
N VAL A 9 6.35 7.34 7.00
CA VAL A 9 7.17 6.16 6.74
C VAL A 9 6.42 5.13 5.91
N PHE A 10 5.15 4.83 6.24
CA PHE A 10 4.31 3.96 5.43
C PHE A 10 4.12 4.52 4.01
N SER A 11 3.91 5.82 3.88
CA SER A 11 3.77 6.47 2.57
C SER A 11 5.01 6.29 1.70
N TYR A 12 6.19 6.45 2.25
CA TYR A 12 7.43 6.20 1.52
C TYR A 12 7.55 4.75 1.06
N GLY A 13 7.15 3.79 1.91
CA GLY A 13 7.16 2.37 1.53
C GLY A 13 6.19 2.07 0.39
N VAL A 14 4.99 2.63 0.45
CA VAL A 14 3.98 2.47 -0.61
C VAL A 14 4.44 3.14 -1.91
N ASP A 15 5.04 4.33 -1.83
CA ASP A 15 5.59 5.02 -2.99
C ASP A 15 6.68 4.18 -3.66
N ALA A 16 7.56 3.56 -2.88
CA ALA A 16 8.60 2.69 -3.40
C ALA A 16 8.02 1.47 -4.13
N LEU A 17 6.97 0.85 -3.58
CA LEU A 17 6.25 -0.23 -4.25
C LEU A 17 5.63 0.24 -5.56
N GLN A 18 4.97 1.38 -5.56
CA GLN A 18 4.35 1.94 -6.76
C GLN A 18 5.39 2.16 -7.86
N ASP A 19 6.53 2.74 -7.53
CA ASP A 19 7.63 2.95 -8.47
C ASP A 19 8.14 1.63 -9.05
N GLU A 20 8.28 0.61 -8.21
CA GLU A 20 8.80 -0.69 -8.60
C GLU A 20 7.87 -1.42 -9.58
N VAL A 21 6.56 -1.34 -9.38
CA VAL A 21 5.58 -2.03 -10.24
C VAL A 21 5.24 -1.27 -11.51
N GLY A 22 5.68 -0.02 -11.64
CA GLY A 22 5.47 0.77 -12.84
C GLY A 22 4.60 2.01 -12.70
N PHE A 23 4.04 2.28 -11.52
CA PHE A 23 3.32 3.52 -11.23
C PHE A 23 4.30 4.65 -10.88
N ASP A 24 5.33 4.80 -11.67
CA ASP A 24 6.36 5.78 -11.45
C ASP A 24 6.00 7.15 -12.04
N ARG A 25 6.89 8.11 -11.85
CA ARG A 25 6.70 9.47 -12.35
C ARG A 25 6.52 9.53 -13.86
N ALA A 26 7.30 8.74 -14.60
CA ALA A 26 7.23 8.71 -16.07
C ALA A 26 5.86 8.18 -16.52
N TYR A 27 5.35 7.14 -15.90
CA TYR A 27 4.02 6.60 -16.17
C TYR A 27 2.93 7.65 -15.92
N ARG A 28 2.99 8.32 -14.77
CA ARG A 28 2.00 9.36 -14.41
C ARG A 28 2.01 10.52 -15.38
N HIS A 29 3.20 10.94 -15.78
CA HIS A 29 3.37 12.02 -16.75
C HIS A 29 2.83 11.64 -18.13
N ALA A 30 3.13 10.42 -18.59
CA ALA A 30 2.73 9.94 -19.91
C ALA A 30 1.23 9.69 -20.04
N THR A 31 0.56 9.26 -18.97
CA THR A 31 -0.85 8.82 -19.03
C THR A 31 -1.84 9.78 -18.39
N GLY A 32 -1.38 10.66 -17.50
CA GLY A 32 -2.27 11.47 -16.66
C GLY A 32 -2.93 10.67 -15.54
N CYS A 33 -2.51 9.42 -15.33
CA CYS A 33 -3.03 8.58 -14.25
C CYS A 33 -2.20 8.72 -12.99
N THR A 34 -2.84 8.50 -11.85
CA THR A 34 -2.21 8.51 -10.54
C THR A 34 -2.90 7.49 -9.63
N ILE A 35 -2.44 7.43 -8.39
CA ILE A 35 -2.98 6.52 -7.39
C ILE A 35 -3.56 7.35 -6.25
N TYR A 36 -4.82 7.08 -5.90
CA TYR A 36 -5.50 7.72 -4.78
C TYR A 36 -5.64 6.74 -3.63
N LEU A 37 -5.31 7.19 -2.42
CA LEU A 37 -5.64 6.47 -1.21
C LEU A 37 -7.14 6.61 -0.95
N VAL A 38 -7.84 5.48 -0.88
CA VAL A 38 -9.30 5.42 -0.67
C VAL A 38 -9.63 5.18 0.79
N GLU A 39 -8.89 4.29 1.43
CA GLU A 39 -9.16 3.88 2.80
C GLU A 39 -7.87 3.38 3.44
N GLU A 40 -7.69 3.68 4.73
CA GLU A 40 -6.56 3.11 5.46
C GLU A 40 -6.94 2.84 6.92
N HIS A 41 -6.27 1.84 7.49
CA HIS A 41 -6.37 1.46 8.89
C HIS A 41 -4.96 1.22 9.41
N LYS A 42 -4.59 1.96 10.46
CA LYS A 42 -3.29 1.84 11.11
C LYS A 42 -3.42 1.24 12.49
N TYR A 43 -2.47 0.41 12.86
CA TYR A 43 -2.42 -0.21 14.18
C TYR A 43 -0.99 -0.06 14.73
N PHE A 44 -0.86 0.56 15.90
CA PHE A 44 0.42 0.86 16.52
C PHE A 44 0.68 -0.15 17.64
N LEU A 45 1.80 -0.88 17.55
CA LEU A 45 2.14 -1.95 18.49
C LEU A 45 3.19 -1.53 19.50
N LYS A 46 4.20 -0.79 19.05
CA LYS A 46 5.32 -0.36 19.87
C LYS A 46 5.76 1.05 19.49
N GLU A 47 6.18 1.80 20.49
CA GLU A 47 6.78 3.11 20.25
C GLU A 47 8.19 2.94 19.66
N VAL A 48 8.51 3.78 18.69
CA VAL A 48 9.86 3.89 18.13
C VAL A 48 10.32 5.33 18.18
N ARG A 49 11.65 5.51 18.16
CA ARG A 49 12.28 6.83 18.18
C ARG A 49 12.62 7.28 16.76
N ASP A 50 12.69 8.58 16.54
CA ASP A 50 12.98 9.15 15.22
C ASP A 50 14.32 8.68 14.63
N ALA A 51 15.29 8.36 15.49
CA ALA A 51 16.62 7.87 15.07
C ALA A 51 16.65 6.38 14.74
N ASP A 52 15.59 5.63 15.03
CA ASP A 52 15.54 4.20 14.78
C ASP A 52 15.50 3.91 13.28
N ALA A 53 16.24 2.87 12.86
CA ALA A 53 16.20 2.38 11.50
C ALA A 53 14.90 1.58 11.28
N LEU A 54 14.11 1.98 10.29
CA LEU A 54 12.81 1.38 10.01
C LEU A 54 12.80 0.78 8.60
N ALA A 55 12.12 -0.35 8.47
CA ALA A 55 11.83 -0.97 7.18
C ALA A 55 10.33 -1.17 7.05
N VAL A 56 9.81 -1.16 5.83
CA VAL A 56 8.40 -1.41 5.53
C VAL A 56 8.32 -2.57 4.55
N ASN A 57 7.63 -3.64 4.95
CA ASN A 57 7.32 -4.76 4.07
C ASN A 57 5.87 -4.64 3.63
N ILE A 58 5.61 -4.75 2.33
CA ILE A 58 4.28 -4.59 1.78
C ILE A 58 3.86 -5.86 1.05
N HIS A 59 2.62 -6.26 1.30
CA HIS A 59 1.99 -7.44 0.69
C HIS A 59 0.69 -7.03 0.02
N LEU A 60 0.38 -7.66 -1.10
CA LEU A 60 -0.91 -7.50 -1.75
C LEU A 60 -1.88 -8.53 -1.15
N ILE A 61 -3.01 -8.05 -0.62
CA ILE A 61 -4.08 -8.92 -0.15
C ILE A 61 -4.95 -9.35 -1.33
N SER A 62 -5.40 -8.38 -2.12
CA SER A 62 -6.23 -8.62 -3.30
C SER A 62 -6.19 -7.41 -4.23
N GLN A 63 -6.62 -7.63 -5.48
CA GLN A 63 -6.78 -6.53 -6.42
C GLN A 63 -7.97 -6.77 -7.35
N THR A 64 -8.55 -5.67 -7.81
CA THR A 64 -9.50 -5.65 -8.92
C THR A 64 -8.84 -4.92 -10.09
N ASP A 65 -9.58 -4.66 -11.16
CA ASP A 65 -9.05 -3.90 -12.29
C ASP A 65 -8.63 -2.46 -11.92
N LYS A 66 -9.29 -1.86 -10.93
CA LYS A 66 -9.06 -0.45 -10.53
C LYS A 66 -8.49 -0.30 -9.14
N LEU A 67 -8.69 -1.27 -8.26
CA LEU A 67 -8.36 -1.18 -6.84
C LEU A 67 -7.29 -2.19 -6.45
N PHE A 68 -6.48 -1.83 -5.48
CA PHE A 68 -5.57 -2.79 -4.84
C PHE A 68 -5.56 -2.58 -3.34
N HIS A 69 -5.56 -3.71 -2.63
CA HIS A 69 -5.67 -3.80 -1.19
C HIS A 69 -4.34 -4.30 -0.65
N LEU A 70 -3.66 -3.46 0.11
CA LEU A 70 -2.31 -3.70 0.61
C LEU A 70 -2.29 -3.87 2.12
N TYR A 71 -1.31 -4.61 2.59
CA TYR A 71 -1.00 -4.78 4.00
C TYR A 71 0.49 -4.48 4.20
N ALA A 72 0.79 -3.46 4.98
CA ALA A 72 2.15 -2.99 5.22
C ALA A 72 2.55 -3.21 6.67
N GLU A 73 3.77 -3.72 6.87
CA GLU A 73 4.35 -3.92 8.19
C GLU A 73 5.56 -3.02 8.35
N MET A 74 5.59 -2.22 9.41
CA MET A 74 6.76 -1.43 9.78
C MET A 74 7.58 -2.20 10.78
N ILE A 75 8.86 -2.40 10.47
CA ILE A 75 9.76 -3.25 11.23
C ILE A 75 10.94 -2.44 11.76
N CYS A 76 11.23 -2.62 13.05
CA CYS A 76 12.38 -2.04 13.71
C CYS A 76 13.08 -3.15 14.50
N ALA A 77 14.38 -3.37 14.26
CA ALA A 77 15.17 -4.39 14.95
C ALA A 77 14.48 -5.77 14.93
N GLN A 78 13.96 -6.18 13.77
CA GLN A 78 13.29 -7.46 13.53
C GLN A 78 11.92 -7.61 14.23
N ASN A 79 11.40 -6.54 14.84
CA ASN A 79 10.09 -6.56 15.46
C ASN A 79 9.11 -5.71 14.65
N THR A 80 7.89 -6.19 14.49
CA THR A 80 6.81 -5.41 13.91
C THR A 80 6.37 -4.36 14.92
N VAL A 81 6.46 -3.09 14.56
CA VAL A 81 6.13 -1.97 15.45
C VAL A 81 4.85 -1.25 15.08
N ALA A 82 4.42 -1.36 13.83
CA ALA A 82 3.16 -0.80 13.36
C ALA A 82 2.69 -1.54 12.12
N LEU A 83 1.37 -1.48 11.87
CA LEU A 83 0.72 -2.10 10.73
C LEU A 83 -0.16 -1.08 10.02
N CYS A 84 -0.27 -1.19 8.71
CA CYS A 84 -1.16 -0.35 7.92
C CYS A 84 -1.84 -1.20 6.85
N GLU A 85 -3.16 -1.25 6.89
CA GLU A 85 -3.97 -1.84 5.84
C GLU A 85 -4.55 -0.70 5.02
N LEU A 86 -4.43 -0.78 3.68
CA LEU A 86 -4.89 0.31 2.83
C LEU A 86 -5.48 -0.19 1.51
N ILE A 87 -6.42 0.59 1.00
CA ILE A 87 -7.00 0.40 -0.33
C ILE A 87 -6.66 1.63 -1.16
N GLU A 88 -6.09 1.39 -2.34
CA GLU A 88 -5.73 2.41 -3.30
C GLU A 88 -6.43 2.18 -4.63
N MET A 89 -6.66 3.28 -5.37
CA MET A 89 -7.35 3.24 -6.65
C MET A 89 -6.50 3.88 -7.74
N HIS A 90 -6.46 3.22 -8.90
CA HIS A 90 -5.87 3.75 -10.11
C HIS A 90 -6.84 4.74 -10.75
N VAL A 91 -6.42 5.99 -10.94
CA VAL A 91 -7.27 7.12 -11.30
C VAL A 91 -6.72 7.84 -12.50
N GLN A 92 -7.58 8.10 -13.50
CA GLN A 92 -7.30 9.07 -14.55
C GLN A 92 -7.73 10.46 -14.05
N GLN A 93 -6.82 11.42 -14.10
CA GLN A 93 -7.08 12.76 -13.57
C GLN A 93 -7.87 13.66 -14.54
N ASN A 94 -7.86 13.34 -15.85
CA ASN A 94 -8.42 14.19 -16.90
C ASN A 94 -9.67 13.56 -17.54
N PRO A 95 -10.74 14.33 -17.83
CA PRO A 95 -10.92 15.76 -17.53
C PRO A 95 -11.22 16.04 -16.06
N CYS A 96 -11.64 15.02 -15.30
CA CYS A 96 -11.83 15.06 -13.86
C CYS A 96 -11.48 13.68 -13.28
N PRO A 97 -11.07 13.61 -12.00
CA PRO A 97 -10.64 12.36 -11.40
C PRO A 97 -11.72 11.27 -11.46
N HIS A 98 -11.35 10.09 -11.97
CA HIS A 98 -12.22 8.92 -12.01
C HIS A 98 -11.37 7.64 -12.08
N GLY A 99 -11.90 6.55 -11.50
CA GLY A 99 -11.23 5.26 -11.50
C GLY A 99 -11.20 4.63 -12.88
N VAL A 100 -10.04 4.12 -13.28
CA VAL A 100 -9.85 3.41 -14.55
C VAL A 100 -9.04 2.15 -14.33
N PRO A 101 -9.18 1.12 -15.17
CA PRO A 101 -8.40 -0.10 -15.01
C PRO A 101 -6.90 0.16 -15.09
N SER A 102 -6.13 -0.52 -14.25
CA SER A 102 -4.68 -0.52 -14.30
C SER A 102 -4.19 -1.29 -15.54
N PRO A 103 -3.05 -0.90 -16.14
CA PRO A 103 -2.44 -1.70 -17.20
C PRO A 103 -2.13 -3.12 -16.73
N GLN A 104 -2.28 -4.11 -17.62
CA GLN A 104 -2.08 -5.52 -17.27
C GLN A 104 -0.66 -5.81 -16.78
N HIS A 105 0.35 -5.18 -17.35
CA HIS A 105 1.74 -5.41 -16.92
C HIS A 105 1.98 -4.92 -15.49
N ILE A 106 1.31 -3.86 -15.06
CA ILE A 106 1.39 -3.35 -13.69
C ILE A 106 0.63 -4.27 -12.74
N ALA A 107 -0.58 -4.69 -13.12
CA ALA A 107 -1.37 -5.63 -12.34
C ALA A 107 -0.62 -6.96 -12.15
N HIS A 108 0.11 -7.42 -13.18
CA HIS A 108 0.94 -8.61 -13.11
C HIS A 108 2.13 -8.40 -12.16
N ALA A 109 2.79 -7.26 -12.24
CA ALA A 109 3.89 -6.93 -11.32
C ALA A 109 3.41 -6.86 -9.87
N LEU A 110 2.23 -6.27 -9.62
CA LEU A 110 1.61 -6.26 -8.29
C LEU A 110 1.34 -7.67 -7.78
N SER A 111 0.94 -8.60 -8.66
CA SER A 111 0.62 -9.97 -8.25
C SER A 111 1.81 -10.71 -7.65
N SER A 112 3.05 -10.28 -7.91
CA SER A 112 4.24 -10.86 -7.27
C SER A 112 4.31 -10.60 -5.77
N TYR A 113 3.56 -9.61 -5.27
CA TYR A 113 3.44 -9.31 -3.84
C TYR A 113 2.25 -9.99 -3.17
N GLN A 114 1.48 -10.78 -3.94
CA GLN A 114 0.28 -11.46 -3.43
C GLN A 114 0.63 -12.43 -2.32
N MET A 115 -0.07 -12.31 -1.20
CA MET A 115 0.04 -13.27 -0.11
C MET A 115 -0.68 -14.57 -0.47
N LYS A 116 -0.13 -15.69 0.00
CA LYS A 116 -0.82 -16.99 -0.09
C LYS A 116 -2.02 -17.00 0.85
N ASP A 117 -3.06 -17.75 0.50
CA ASP A 117 -4.31 -17.82 1.28
C ASP A 117 -4.07 -18.14 2.76
N GLN A 118 -3.18 -19.07 3.05
CA GLN A 118 -2.85 -19.43 4.42
C GLN A 118 -2.22 -18.25 5.17
N ALA A 119 -1.32 -17.51 4.53
CA ALA A 119 -0.70 -16.33 5.13
C ALA A 119 -1.72 -15.23 5.37
N LEU A 120 -2.72 -15.07 4.48
CA LEU A 120 -3.81 -14.10 4.65
C LEU A 120 -4.62 -14.38 5.92
N SER A 121 -4.90 -15.64 6.22
CA SER A 121 -5.67 -16.00 7.42
C SER A 121 -4.90 -15.73 8.71
N ASP A 122 -3.58 -15.67 8.65
CA ASP A 122 -2.70 -15.44 9.80
C ASP A 122 -2.43 -13.95 10.06
N LEU A 123 -2.90 -13.04 9.20
CA LEU A 123 -2.69 -11.61 9.39
C LEU A 123 -3.41 -11.10 10.63
N LYS A 124 -2.67 -10.30 11.41
CA LYS A 124 -3.16 -9.73 12.66
C LYS A 124 -3.58 -8.27 12.47
N HIS A 125 -4.43 -7.79 13.37
CA HIS A 125 -4.80 -6.37 13.46
C HIS A 125 -5.37 -5.80 12.16
N ARG A 126 -6.09 -6.62 11.40
CA ARG A 126 -6.76 -6.18 10.19
C ARG A 126 -8.04 -5.42 10.51
N SER A 127 -8.41 -4.48 9.64
CA SER A 127 -9.70 -3.84 9.68
C SER A 127 -10.81 -4.87 9.39
N ARG A 128 -11.85 -4.89 10.21
CA ARG A 128 -12.96 -5.84 10.06
C ARG A 128 -13.84 -5.54 8.84
N LYS A 129 -13.81 -4.30 8.34
CA LYS A 129 -14.72 -3.83 7.29
C LYS A 129 -14.03 -3.61 5.95
N MET A 130 -12.70 -3.57 5.92
CA MET A 130 -11.96 -3.23 4.71
C MET A 130 -11.88 -4.43 3.79
N SER A 131 -12.44 -4.30 2.59
CA SER A 131 -12.33 -5.31 1.53
C SER A 131 -12.62 -4.67 0.17
N LEU A 132 -12.13 -5.30 -0.89
CA LEU A 132 -12.46 -4.92 -2.26
C LEU A 132 -13.77 -5.60 -2.68
N ARG A 133 -14.72 -4.80 -3.13
CA ARG A 133 -16.02 -5.29 -3.59
C ARG A 133 -16.38 -4.68 -4.95
#